data_45d94b5a58245f0ce5806aef901860bf
#
_entry.id   45d94b5a58245f0ce5806aef901860bf
#
_cell.length_a   1.000
_cell.length_b   1.000
_cell.length_c   1.000
_cell.angle_alpha   90.00
_cell.angle_beta   90.00
_cell.angle_gamma   90.00
#
_symmetry.space_group_name_H-M   'P 1'
#
loop_
_entity.id
_entity.type
_entity.pdbx_description
1 polymer ?
#
loop_
_entity_poly.entity_id
_entity_poly.type
_entity_poly.pdbx_seq_one_letter_code
_entity_poly.pdbx_strand_id
1 'polypeptide(L)'
;MTALLEMAGVAKDYGDGLGLRPFDLEVEAGELVVLVGANGAGKSTLLRLAAGLLEPTEGTVLVAGEPAGSLSARAATSWIPDVPVLYDDLSVDEHLAYIARLHGAQGWEARAATLVERLNLVDRADDLPARFSRGLRQKTSVAVGLVRPFDLLLVDEPFVGLDLPGQATVLSLLGEAADEGAAVVVSTHQLDLAERATRCVGLRDGERAYDGPATRQVILDLVG
;
A
#
# COMPACT_ATOMS: atom_id res chain seq x y z
N MET A 1 15.53 -6.40 15.43
CA MET A 1 14.34 -6.84 14.66
C MET A 1 14.78 -6.84 13.23
N THR A 2 14.23 -7.67 12.37
CA THR A 2 14.65 -7.77 10.95
C THR A 2 13.73 -6.87 10.13
N ALA A 3 14.30 -5.97 9.34
CA ALA A 3 13.53 -5.14 8.43
C ALA A 3 12.83 -6.02 7.37
N LEU A 4 11.57 -5.72 7.10
CA LEU A 4 10.79 -6.37 6.05
C LEU A 4 10.90 -5.64 4.70
N LEU A 5 11.20 -4.35 4.72
CA LEU A 5 11.57 -3.57 3.55
C LEU A 5 12.91 -2.88 3.84
N GLU A 6 13.87 -3.07 2.94
CA GLU A 6 15.16 -2.38 2.97
C GLU A 6 15.42 -1.71 1.62
N MET A 7 15.59 -0.41 1.62
CA MET A 7 15.96 0.39 0.46
C MET A 7 17.26 1.10 0.77
N ALA A 8 18.33 0.82 0.02
CA ALA A 8 19.66 1.36 0.24
C ALA A 8 20.14 2.14 -0.99
N GLY A 9 20.27 3.48 -0.85
CA GLY A 9 20.69 4.40 -1.89
C GLY A 9 19.82 4.37 -3.14
N VAL A 10 18.52 4.05 -2.99
CA VAL A 10 17.62 3.80 -4.11
C VAL A 10 17.29 5.10 -4.83
N ALA A 11 17.63 5.19 -6.12
CA ALA A 11 17.31 6.33 -6.98
C ALA A 11 16.53 5.88 -8.21
N LYS A 12 15.74 6.79 -8.76
CA LYS A 12 15.07 6.62 -10.05
C LYS A 12 15.18 7.91 -10.85
N ASP A 13 15.93 7.85 -11.93
CA ASP A 13 16.04 8.95 -12.89
C ASP A 13 15.13 8.65 -14.10
N TYR A 14 14.22 9.59 -14.40
CA TYR A 14 13.37 9.57 -15.59
C TYR A 14 13.90 10.48 -16.69
N GLY A 15 15.05 11.13 -16.49
CA GLY A 15 15.61 12.18 -17.33
C GLY A 15 15.20 13.59 -16.89
N ASP A 16 15.94 14.59 -17.36
CA ASP A 16 15.69 16.02 -17.11
C ASP A 16 15.58 16.42 -15.61
N GLY A 17 16.25 15.67 -14.74
CA GLY A 17 16.26 15.92 -13.30
C GLY A 17 14.97 15.48 -12.58
N LEU A 18 14.07 14.78 -13.29
CA LEU A 18 12.86 14.22 -12.71
C LEU A 18 13.14 12.83 -12.13
N GLY A 19 12.60 12.55 -10.94
CA GLY A 19 12.71 11.23 -10.34
C GLY A 19 12.83 11.23 -8.82
N LEU A 20 13.31 10.12 -8.29
CA LEU A 20 13.65 9.93 -6.88
C LEU A 20 15.17 10.05 -6.73
N ARG A 21 15.62 10.94 -5.87
CA ARG A 21 17.03 11.07 -5.46
C ARG A 21 17.43 9.88 -4.57
N PRO A 22 18.74 9.61 -4.38
CA PRO A 22 19.15 8.51 -3.50
C PRO A 22 18.43 8.51 -2.15
N PHE A 23 17.75 7.41 -1.86
CA PHE A 23 16.82 7.28 -0.77
C PHE A 23 17.08 6.00 0.03
N ASP A 24 17.23 6.13 1.35
CA ASP A 24 17.33 5.00 2.26
C ASP A 24 16.03 4.88 3.07
N LEU A 25 15.48 3.69 3.18
CA LEU A 25 14.31 3.41 3.99
C LEU A 25 14.37 1.97 4.50
N GLU A 26 14.21 1.81 5.80
CA GLU A 26 13.99 0.50 6.43
C GLU A 26 12.63 0.54 7.11
N VAL A 27 11.84 -0.54 6.95
CA VAL A 27 10.55 -0.70 7.62
C VAL A 27 10.53 -2.06 8.28
N GLU A 28 10.28 -2.06 9.58
CA GLU A 28 10.26 -3.26 10.41
C GLU A 28 8.88 -3.92 10.46
N ALA A 29 8.85 -5.19 10.88
CA ALA A 29 7.61 -5.90 11.16
C ALA A 29 6.76 -5.15 12.20
N GLY A 30 5.46 -5.00 11.93
CA GLY A 30 4.53 -4.28 12.79
C GLY A 30 4.60 -2.75 12.70
N GLU A 31 5.43 -2.21 11.80
CA GLU A 31 5.55 -0.77 11.60
C GLU A 31 4.51 -0.27 10.58
N LEU A 32 3.77 0.77 10.94
CA LEU A 32 2.88 1.50 10.03
C LEU A 32 3.52 2.85 9.68
N VAL A 33 4.08 2.93 8.47
CA VAL A 33 4.73 4.13 7.93
C VAL A 33 3.78 4.88 7.01
N VAL A 34 3.61 6.18 7.26
CA VAL A 34 2.89 7.06 6.34
C VAL A 34 3.88 7.84 5.48
N LEU A 35 3.70 7.75 4.14
CA LEU A 35 4.43 8.56 3.17
C LEU A 35 3.64 9.81 2.84
N VAL A 36 4.24 10.98 3.07
CA VAL A 36 3.59 12.28 2.87
C VAL A 36 4.42 13.16 1.94
N GLY A 37 3.77 14.03 1.21
CA GLY A 37 4.40 15.00 0.31
C GLY A 37 3.44 15.44 -0.79
N ALA A 38 3.73 16.56 -1.43
CA ALA A 38 2.94 17.09 -2.53
C ALA A 38 2.80 16.11 -3.70
N ASN A 39 1.85 16.37 -4.61
CA ASN A 39 1.75 15.61 -5.85
C ASN A 39 3.04 15.77 -6.66
N GLY A 40 3.59 14.64 -7.15
CA GLY A 40 4.87 14.63 -7.84
C GLY A 40 6.11 14.52 -6.94
N ALA A 41 5.97 14.51 -5.60
CA ALA A 41 7.10 14.38 -4.68
C ALA A 41 7.86 13.05 -4.73
N GLY A 42 7.34 12.03 -5.44
CA GLY A 42 8.00 10.73 -5.60
C GLY A 42 7.38 9.57 -4.82
N LYS A 43 6.28 9.78 -4.08
CA LYS A 43 5.62 8.75 -3.24
C LYS A 43 5.28 7.47 -4.02
N SER A 44 4.54 7.58 -5.11
CA SER A 44 4.16 6.42 -5.94
C SER A 44 5.37 5.77 -6.61
N THR A 45 6.41 6.54 -6.95
CA THR A 45 7.67 6.01 -7.47
C THR A 45 8.36 5.15 -6.42
N LEU A 46 8.48 5.66 -5.18
CA LEU A 46 9.06 4.94 -4.05
C LEU A 46 8.30 3.62 -3.80
N LEU A 47 6.98 3.67 -3.73
CA LEU A 47 6.14 2.48 -3.51
C LEU A 47 6.29 1.45 -4.63
N ARG A 48 6.35 1.88 -5.90
CA ARG A 48 6.56 0.97 -7.04
C ARG A 48 7.94 0.33 -7.06
N LEU A 49 8.97 1.07 -6.64
CA LEU A 49 10.33 0.53 -6.44
C LEU A 49 10.31 -0.53 -5.31
N ALA A 50 9.67 -0.22 -4.17
CA ALA A 50 9.51 -1.16 -3.06
C ALA A 50 8.74 -2.42 -3.46
N ALA A 51 7.71 -2.29 -4.30
CA ALA A 51 6.92 -3.42 -4.82
C ALA A 51 7.67 -4.25 -5.90
N GLY A 52 8.84 -3.79 -6.37
CA GLY A 52 9.55 -4.41 -7.50
C GLY A 52 8.80 -4.29 -8.84
N LEU A 53 7.89 -3.31 -8.96
CA LEU A 53 7.16 -2.97 -10.18
C LEU A 53 7.94 -1.98 -11.06
N LEU A 54 8.98 -1.41 -10.52
CA LEU A 54 9.87 -0.48 -11.17
C LEU A 54 11.31 -0.81 -10.76
N GLU A 55 12.21 -0.88 -11.73
CA GLU A 55 13.63 -1.07 -11.45
C GLU A 55 14.28 0.26 -11.04
N PRO A 56 15.07 0.30 -9.96
CA PRO A 56 15.84 1.47 -9.60
C PRO A 56 16.94 1.75 -10.64
N THR A 57 17.32 3.03 -10.81
CA THR A 57 18.49 3.40 -11.59
C THR A 57 19.77 3.18 -10.80
N GLU A 58 19.70 3.37 -9.49
CA GLU A 58 20.78 3.14 -8.52
C GLU A 58 20.23 2.56 -7.23
N GLY A 59 21.11 1.93 -6.45
CA GLY A 59 20.76 1.34 -5.17
C GLY A 59 20.08 -0.03 -5.27
N THR A 60 19.62 -0.52 -4.13
CA THR A 60 19.01 -1.86 -3.99
C THR A 60 17.77 -1.81 -3.15
N VAL A 61 16.80 -2.69 -3.47
CA VAL A 61 15.59 -2.88 -2.69
C VAL A 61 15.46 -4.36 -2.33
N LEU A 62 15.32 -4.63 -1.04
CA LEU A 62 15.06 -5.98 -0.51
C LEU A 62 13.71 -6.00 0.20
N VAL A 63 12.98 -7.10 0.04
CA VAL A 63 11.76 -7.41 0.79
C VAL A 63 11.95 -8.75 1.47
N ALA A 64 11.85 -8.78 2.79
CA ALA A 64 12.14 -9.97 3.61
C ALA A 64 13.51 -10.60 3.28
N GLY A 65 14.52 -9.75 2.99
CA GLY A 65 15.89 -10.17 2.61
C GLY A 65 16.06 -10.60 1.16
N GLU A 66 15.01 -10.63 0.35
CA GLU A 66 15.02 -11.04 -1.05
C GLU A 66 14.92 -9.83 -2.00
N PRO A 67 15.58 -9.83 -3.16
CA PRO A 67 15.48 -8.72 -4.11
C PRO A 67 14.02 -8.44 -4.50
N ALA A 68 13.61 -7.17 -4.44
CA ALA A 68 12.27 -6.75 -4.85
C ALA A 68 11.97 -7.22 -6.29
N GLY A 69 10.74 -7.70 -6.52
CA GLY A 69 10.34 -8.28 -7.80
C GLY A 69 10.71 -9.75 -8.00
N SER A 70 11.55 -10.37 -7.14
CA SER A 70 11.74 -11.83 -7.11
C SER A 70 10.45 -12.56 -6.76
N LEU A 71 10.35 -13.86 -7.03
CA LEU A 71 9.16 -14.65 -6.69
C LEU A 71 8.88 -14.64 -5.19
N SER A 72 9.92 -14.76 -4.35
CA SER A 72 9.81 -14.74 -2.89
C SER A 72 9.33 -13.36 -2.41
N ALA A 73 9.96 -12.27 -2.88
CA ALA A 73 9.56 -10.91 -2.53
C ALA A 73 8.12 -10.61 -2.95
N ARG A 74 7.68 -11.04 -4.15
CA ARG A 74 6.29 -10.88 -4.60
C ARG A 74 5.30 -11.70 -3.79
N ALA A 75 5.68 -12.88 -3.33
CA ALA A 75 4.84 -13.68 -2.43
C ALA A 75 4.65 -12.98 -1.08
N ALA A 76 5.70 -12.35 -0.55
CA ALA A 76 5.68 -11.60 0.70
C ALA A 76 4.99 -10.21 0.59
N THR A 77 4.88 -9.63 -0.62
CA THR A 77 4.38 -8.25 -0.81
C THR A 77 2.93 -8.24 -1.28
N SER A 78 2.07 -7.45 -0.63
CA SER A 78 0.78 -7.02 -1.17
C SER A 78 0.85 -5.57 -1.63
N TRP A 79 0.28 -5.28 -2.81
CA TRP A 79 0.25 -3.96 -3.42
C TRP A 79 -1.16 -3.50 -3.72
N ILE A 80 -1.55 -2.35 -3.18
CA ILE A 80 -2.82 -1.67 -3.45
C ILE A 80 -2.53 -0.34 -4.15
N PRO A 81 -2.77 -0.23 -5.47
CA PRO A 81 -2.48 0.98 -6.24
C PRO A 81 -3.53 2.08 -6.02
N ASP A 82 -3.15 3.34 -6.29
CA ASP A 82 -4.05 4.50 -6.33
C ASP A 82 -5.24 4.29 -7.29
N VAL A 83 -4.94 3.78 -8.49
CA VAL A 83 -5.98 3.43 -9.46
C VAL A 83 -6.21 1.93 -9.40
N PRO A 84 -7.39 1.47 -8.92
CA PRO A 84 -7.70 0.04 -8.83
C PRO A 84 -7.60 -0.68 -10.16
N VAL A 85 -6.77 -1.73 -10.20
CA VAL A 85 -6.62 -2.62 -11.37
C VAL A 85 -7.43 -3.87 -11.09
N LEU A 86 -8.60 -3.98 -11.71
CA LEU A 86 -9.54 -5.10 -11.56
C LEU A 86 -9.82 -5.69 -12.93
N TYR A 87 -10.06 -6.99 -12.98
CA TYR A 87 -10.50 -7.69 -14.19
C TYR A 87 -11.97 -7.36 -14.45
N ASP A 88 -12.30 -6.98 -15.69
CA ASP A 88 -13.65 -6.53 -16.01
C ASP A 88 -14.69 -7.68 -16.07
N ASP A 89 -14.22 -8.92 -16.17
CA ASP A 89 -14.98 -10.17 -16.31
C ASP A 89 -15.03 -11.03 -15.03
N LEU A 90 -14.44 -10.56 -13.92
CA LEU A 90 -14.54 -11.21 -12.62
C LEU A 90 -15.40 -10.39 -11.66
N SER A 91 -16.28 -11.04 -10.93
CA SER A 91 -17.03 -10.43 -9.82
C SER A 91 -16.09 -10.14 -8.62
N VAL A 92 -16.61 -9.49 -7.57
CA VAL A 92 -15.83 -9.25 -6.34
C VAL A 92 -15.35 -10.58 -5.75
N ASP A 93 -16.26 -11.55 -5.55
CA ASP A 93 -15.91 -12.85 -4.98
C ASP A 93 -14.94 -13.63 -5.86
N GLU A 94 -15.10 -13.56 -7.17
CA GLU A 94 -14.18 -14.20 -8.12
C GLU A 94 -12.80 -13.58 -8.08
N HIS A 95 -12.67 -12.25 -7.90
CA HIS A 95 -11.37 -11.60 -7.69
C HIS A 95 -10.67 -12.12 -6.43
N LEU A 96 -11.40 -12.18 -5.31
CA LEU A 96 -10.86 -12.66 -4.04
C LEU A 96 -10.41 -14.11 -4.16
N ALA A 97 -11.25 -14.96 -4.74
CA ALA A 97 -10.92 -16.37 -4.99
C ALA A 97 -9.73 -16.54 -5.92
N TYR A 98 -9.66 -15.76 -7.00
CA TYR A 98 -8.58 -15.81 -7.99
C TYR A 98 -7.23 -15.46 -7.35
N ILE A 99 -7.16 -14.31 -6.67
CA ILE A 99 -5.91 -13.85 -6.05
C ILE A 99 -5.47 -14.77 -4.91
N ALA A 100 -6.39 -15.21 -4.05
CA ALA A 100 -6.08 -16.13 -2.97
C ALA A 100 -5.50 -17.46 -3.49
N ARG A 101 -6.13 -18.05 -4.50
CA ARG A 101 -5.67 -19.31 -5.12
C ARG A 101 -4.36 -19.14 -5.88
N LEU A 102 -4.16 -18.04 -6.59
CA LEU A 102 -2.92 -17.74 -7.31
C LEU A 102 -1.71 -17.72 -6.36
N HIS A 103 -1.90 -17.25 -5.13
CA HIS A 103 -0.89 -17.21 -4.08
C HIS A 103 -0.92 -18.43 -3.15
N GLY A 104 -1.74 -19.44 -3.40
CA GLY A 104 -1.84 -20.65 -2.58
C GLY A 104 -2.32 -20.41 -1.14
N ALA A 105 -3.06 -19.31 -0.91
CA ALA A 105 -3.57 -18.96 0.42
C ALA A 105 -4.52 -20.04 0.94
N GLN A 106 -4.36 -20.44 2.20
CA GLN A 106 -5.23 -21.40 2.88
C GLN A 106 -6.23 -20.65 3.77
N GLY A 107 -7.47 -21.15 3.85
CA GLY A 107 -8.52 -20.55 4.70
C GLY A 107 -8.93 -19.14 4.31
N TRP A 108 -8.65 -18.74 3.07
CA TRP A 108 -8.92 -17.40 2.54
C TRP A 108 -10.41 -17.08 2.50
N GLU A 109 -11.28 -18.09 2.43
CA GLU A 109 -12.73 -17.92 2.31
C GLU A 109 -13.30 -17.16 3.52
N ALA A 110 -12.85 -17.48 4.73
CA ALA A 110 -13.27 -16.78 5.94
C ALA A 110 -12.78 -15.31 5.94
N ARG A 111 -11.53 -15.09 5.51
CA ARG A 111 -10.98 -13.73 5.39
C ARG A 111 -11.71 -12.92 4.31
N ALA A 112 -12.01 -13.54 3.16
CA ALA A 112 -12.78 -12.92 2.09
C ALA A 112 -14.17 -12.50 2.59
N ALA A 113 -14.91 -13.37 3.26
CA ALA A 113 -16.23 -13.06 3.81
C ALA A 113 -16.16 -11.87 4.78
N THR A 114 -15.17 -11.85 5.69
CA THR A 114 -14.96 -10.73 6.62
C THR A 114 -14.66 -9.42 5.89
N LEU A 115 -13.81 -9.44 4.86
CA LEU A 115 -13.47 -8.24 4.07
C LEU A 115 -14.67 -7.71 3.29
N VAL A 116 -15.44 -8.59 2.66
CA VAL A 116 -16.67 -8.25 1.93
C VAL A 116 -17.69 -7.59 2.85
N GLU A 117 -17.89 -8.15 4.06
CA GLU A 117 -18.79 -7.57 5.05
C GLU A 117 -18.31 -6.21 5.55
N ARG A 118 -17.05 -6.10 6.01
CA ARG A 118 -16.49 -4.86 6.58
C ARG A 118 -16.44 -3.71 5.59
N LEU A 119 -16.14 -4.00 4.32
CA LEU A 119 -16.08 -3.00 3.24
C LEU A 119 -17.46 -2.69 2.64
N ASN A 120 -18.53 -3.31 3.18
CA ASN A 120 -19.90 -3.16 2.70
C ASN A 120 -20.03 -3.49 1.20
N LEU A 121 -19.52 -4.66 0.83
CA LEU A 121 -19.55 -5.22 -0.53
C LEU A 121 -20.51 -6.41 -0.67
N VAL A 122 -21.22 -6.82 0.40
CA VAL A 122 -22.10 -8.01 0.42
C VAL A 122 -23.10 -8.00 -0.74
N ASP A 123 -23.83 -6.89 -0.91
CA ASP A 123 -24.83 -6.75 -1.99
C ASP A 123 -24.22 -6.59 -3.39
N ARG A 124 -22.89 -6.60 -3.49
CA ARG A 124 -22.11 -6.42 -4.70
C ARG A 124 -21.14 -7.57 -4.98
N ALA A 125 -21.18 -8.62 -4.16
CA ALA A 125 -20.24 -9.73 -4.21
C ALA A 125 -20.20 -10.40 -5.61
N ASP A 126 -21.37 -10.54 -6.24
CA ASP A 126 -21.54 -11.13 -7.57
C ASP A 126 -21.47 -10.10 -8.71
N ASP A 127 -21.34 -8.79 -8.41
CA ASP A 127 -21.33 -7.74 -9.42
C ASP A 127 -19.94 -7.59 -10.08
N LEU A 128 -19.93 -7.22 -11.37
CA LEU A 128 -18.71 -6.93 -12.12
C LEU A 128 -18.25 -5.48 -11.91
N PRO A 129 -16.92 -5.24 -11.73
CA PRO A 129 -16.35 -3.92 -11.46
C PRO A 129 -16.60 -2.86 -12.55
N ALA A 130 -16.91 -3.27 -13.77
CA ALA A 130 -17.19 -2.34 -14.88
C ALA A 130 -18.31 -1.33 -14.58
N ARG A 131 -19.22 -1.65 -13.66
CA ARG A 131 -20.34 -0.80 -13.22
C ARG A 131 -20.12 -0.10 -11.90
N PHE A 132 -18.93 -0.25 -11.28
CA PHE A 132 -18.65 0.28 -9.96
C PHE A 132 -18.32 1.77 -9.99
N SER A 133 -18.80 2.48 -8.98
CA SER A 133 -18.29 3.81 -8.64
C SER A 133 -16.80 3.72 -8.27
N ARG A 134 -16.09 4.84 -8.27
CA ARG A 134 -14.70 4.90 -7.85
C ARG A 134 -14.52 4.31 -6.44
N GLY A 135 -15.40 4.64 -5.52
CA GLY A 135 -15.35 4.12 -4.14
C GLY A 135 -15.56 2.60 -4.05
N LEU A 136 -16.48 2.02 -4.83
CA LEU A 136 -16.65 0.56 -4.88
C LEU A 136 -15.43 -0.14 -5.47
N ARG A 137 -14.84 0.41 -6.55
CA ARG A 137 -13.59 -0.13 -7.11
C ARG A 137 -12.46 -0.07 -6.08
N GLN A 138 -12.35 1.03 -5.33
CA GLN A 138 -11.35 1.18 -4.27
C GLN A 138 -11.54 0.16 -3.15
N LYS A 139 -12.77 0.00 -2.64
CA LYS A 139 -13.09 -1.00 -1.63
C LYS A 139 -12.75 -2.42 -2.11
N THR A 140 -13.08 -2.76 -3.36
CA THR A 140 -12.74 -4.06 -3.97
C THR A 140 -11.23 -4.23 -4.07
N SER A 141 -10.48 -3.20 -4.49
CA SER A 141 -9.00 -3.24 -4.55
C SER A 141 -8.38 -3.49 -3.18
N VAL A 142 -8.90 -2.85 -2.13
CA VAL A 142 -8.47 -3.09 -0.74
C VAL A 142 -8.75 -4.54 -0.33
N ALA A 143 -9.96 -5.05 -0.59
CA ALA A 143 -10.31 -6.44 -0.30
C ALA A 143 -9.36 -7.43 -0.99
N VAL A 144 -9.09 -7.22 -2.27
CA VAL A 144 -8.15 -8.03 -3.08
C VAL A 144 -6.73 -8.00 -2.52
N GLY A 145 -6.24 -6.81 -2.11
CA GLY A 145 -4.92 -6.69 -1.50
C GLY A 145 -4.79 -7.38 -0.14
N LEU A 146 -5.90 -7.48 0.62
CA LEU A 146 -5.88 -8.03 1.98
C LEU A 146 -6.33 -9.49 2.08
N VAL A 147 -6.84 -10.13 1.01
CA VAL A 147 -7.42 -11.47 1.08
C VAL A 147 -6.43 -12.59 1.35
N ARG A 148 -5.17 -12.38 1.02
CA ARG A 148 -4.09 -13.36 1.19
C ARG A 148 -3.09 -12.93 2.28
N PRO A 149 -2.28 -13.85 2.83
CA PRO A 149 -1.15 -13.50 3.69
C PRO A 149 -0.10 -12.65 2.95
N PHE A 150 0.56 -11.77 3.67
CA PHE A 150 1.69 -10.95 3.24
C PHE A 150 2.53 -10.53 4.45
N ASP A 151 3.79 -10.19 4.23
CA ASP A 151 4.69 -9.62 5.24
C ASP A 151 4.84 -8.10 5.05
N LEU A 152 4.72 -7.62 3.79
CA LEU A 152 4.79 -6.21 3.42
C LEU A 152 3.51 -5.80 2.69
N LEU A 153 2.86 -4.75 3.17
CA LEU A 153 1.70 -4.12 2.55
C LEU A 153 2.06 -2.70 2.08
N LEU A 154 2.01 -2.50 0.79
CA LEU A 154 2.25 -1.21 0.14
C LEU A 154 0.95 -0.66 -0.41
N VAL A 155 0.61 0.58 -0.07
CA VAL A 155 -0.70 1.16 -0.39
C VAL A 155 -0.54 2.59 -0.90
N ASP A 156 -1.04 2.85 -2.09
CA ASP A 156 -0.98 4.17 -2.72
C ASP A 156 -2.35 4.85 -2.69
N GLU A 157 -2.50 5.94 -1.93
CA GLU A 157 -3.71 6.78 -1.79
C GLU A 157 -5.04 6.00 -1.61
N PRO A 158 -5.17 5.12 -0.61
CA PRO A 158 -6.29 4.18 -0.50
C PRO A 158 -7.65 4.83 -0.19
N PHE A 159 -7.68 6.08 0.23
CA PHE A 159 -8.90 6.75 0.73
C PHE A 159 -9.66 7.51 -0.35
N VAL A 160 -9.10 7.61 -1.53
CA VAL A 160 -9.68 8.40 -2.62
C VAL A 160 -11.00 7.81 -3.10
N GLY A 161 -12.06 8.63 -3.08
CA GLY A 161 -13.41 8.23 -3.51
C GLY A 161 -14.22 7.47 -2.46
N LEU A 162 -13.67 7.26 -1.26
CA LEU A 162 -14.39 6.64 -0.16
C LEU A 162 -15.19 7.66 0.66
N ASP A 163 -16.34 7.25 1.13
CA ASP A 163 -17.10 7.94 2.17
C ASP A 163 -16.42 7.79 3.55
N LEU A 164 -16.81 8.60 4.53
CA LEU A 164 -16.20 8.60 5.86
C LEU A 164 -16.23 7.20 6.54
N PRO A 165 -17.35 6.44 6.51
CA PRO A 165 -17.33 5.07 7.02
C PRO A 165 -16.36 4.15 6.31
N GLY A 166 -16.26 4.25 4.97
CA GLY A 166 -15.30 3.48 4.17
C GLY A 166 -13.85 3.82 4.51
N GLN A 167 -13.54 5.11 4.69
CA GLN A 167 -12.21 5.57 5.12
C GLN A 167 -11.85 5.00 6.51
N ALA A 168 -12.78 5.07 7.46
CA ALA A 168 -12.56 4.51 8.81
C ALA A 168 -12.32 2.99 8.78
N THR A 169 -13.06 2.27 7.93
CA THR A 169 -12.87 0.82 7.75
C THR A 169 -11.48 0.50 7.18
N VAL A 170 -11.07 1.18 6.10
CA VAL A 170 -9.75 0.98 5.49
C VAL A 170 -8.65 1.31 6.49
N LEU A 171 -8.77 2.42 7.22
CA LEU A 171 -7.82 2.80 8.27
C LEU A 171 -7.70 1.71 9.35
N SER A 172 -8.81 1.11 9.78
CA SER A 172 -8.81 -0.01 10.74
C SER A 172 -8.09 -1.24 10.18
N LEU A 173 -8.40 -1.62 8.93
CA LEU A 173 -7.77 -2.76 8.26
C LEU A 173 -6.25 -2.62 8.10
N LEU A 174 -5.76 -1.40 7.79
CA LEU A 174 -4.33 -1.11 7.69
C LEU A 174 -3.63 -1.21 9.06
N GLY A 175 -4.26 -0.68 10.10
CA GLY A 175 -3.75 -0.78 11.47
C GLY A 175 -3.69 -2.23 11.95
N GLU A 176 -4.76 -3.00 11.73
CA GLU A 176 -4.83 -4.43 12.07
C GLU A 176 -3.73 -5.24 11.36
N ALA A 177 -3.45 -4.93 10.08
CA ALA A 177 -2.37 -5.60 9.36
C ALA A 177 -0.99 -5.34 10.02
N ALA A 178 -0.74 -4.12 10.49
CA ALA A 178 0.48 -3.81 11.24
C ALA A 178 0.48 -4.51 12.62
N ASP A 179 -0.62 -4.50 13.34
CA ASP A 179 -0.77 -5.18 14.64
C ASP A 179 -0.57 -6.71 14.51
N GLU A 180 -0.93 -7.29 13.35
CA GLU A 180 -0.69 -8.70 13.00
C GLU A 180 0.77 -8.98 12.62
N GLY A 181 1.61 -7.95 12.53
CA GLY A 181 3.06 -8.06 12.31
C GLY A 181 3.53 -7.73 10.89
N ALA A 182 2.67 -7.32 9.98
CA ALA A 182 3.10 -6.86 8.67
C ALA A 182 3.79 -5.48 8.74
N ALA A 183 4.79 -5.25 7.89
CA ALA A 183 5.24 -3.89 7.59
C ALA A 183 4.22 -3.23 6.65
N VAL A 184 3.73 -2.04 7.00
CA VAL A 184 2.71 -1.34 6.22
C VAL A 184 3.24 0.04 5.82
N VAL A 185 3.25 0.34 4.52
CA VAL A 185 3.65 1.65 3.99
C VAL A 185 2.51 2.23 3.17
N VAL A 186 1.99 3.38 3.60
CA VAL A 186 0.81 4.01 3.00
C VAL A 186 1.13 5.41 2.52
N SER A 187 0.97 5.70 1.25
CA SER A 187 0.96 7.09 0.78
C SER A 187 -0.42 7.70 1.00
N THR A 188 -0.48 8.89 1.60
CA THR A 188 -1.76 9.57 1.81
C THR A 188 -1.59 11.02 2.23
N HIS A 189 -2.66 11.80 2.01
CA HIS A 189 -2.84 13.14 2.56
C HIS A 189 -3.80 13.16 3.77
N GLN A 190 -4.29 12.00 4.20
CA GLN A 190 -5.26 11.89 5.30
C GLN A 190 -4.58 12.07 6.65
N LEU A 191 -5.02 13.10 7.40
CA LEU A 191 -4.47 13.43 8.72
C LEU A 191 -4.79 12.38 9.79
N ASP A 192 -5.93 11.69 9.64
CA ASP A 192 -6.38 10.70 10.63
C ASP A 192 -5.47 9.46 10.68
N LEU A 193 -4.73 9.18 9.59
CA LEU A 193 -3.72 8.12 9.59
C LEU A 193 -2.53 8.45 10.49
N ALA A 194 -2.20 9.75 10.68
CA ALA A 194 -1.12 10.18 11.56
C ALA A 194 -1.30 9.70 13.01
N GLU A 195 -2.55 9.55 13.47
CA GLU A 195 -2.84 9.11 14.84
C GLU A 195 -2.56 7.62 15.06
N ARG A 196 -2.51 6.83 13.98
CA ARG A 196 -2.23 5.39 14.01
C ARG A 196 -0.86 5.01 13.49
N ALA A 197 -0.25 5.88 12.68
CA ALA A 197 1.06 5.62 12.10
C ALA A 197 2.15 5.70 13.18
N THR A 198 3.07 4.75 13.15
CA THR A 198 4.23 4.74 14.04
C THR A 198 5.29 5.75 13.58
N ARG A 199 5.34 6.00 12.26
CA ARG A 199 6.36 6.84 11.63
C ARG A 199 5.82 7.56 10.40
N CYS A 200 6.31 8.78 10.18
CA CYS A 200 6.05 9.57 8.99
C CYS A 200 7.34 9.77 8.20
N VAL A 201 7.29 9.50 6.92
CA VAL A 201 8.36 9.80 5.96
C VAL A 201 7.85 10.84 4.96
N GLY A 202 8.45 12.01 4.99
CA GLY A 202 8.09 13.14 4.12
C GLY A 202 8.98 13.21 2.89
N LEU A 203 8.38 13.34 1.71
CA LEU A 203 9.08 13.56 0.45
C LEU A 203 8.80 14.95 -0.11
N ARG A 204 9.84 15.58 -0.66
CA ARG A 204 9.76 16.83 -1.41
C ARG A 204 10.75 16.78 -2.58
N ASP A 205 10.27 17.01 -3.79
CA ASP A 205 11.09 17.07 -5.03
C ASP A 205 11.99 15.83 -5.23
N GLY A 206 11.47 14.64 -4.88
CA GLY A 206 12.19 13.38 -4.97
C GLY A 206 13.19 13.12 -3.85
N GLU A 207 13.25 13.96 -2.82
CA GLU A 207 14.17 13.83 -1.69
C GLU A 207 13.42 13.58 -0.39
N ARG A 208 14.11 12.98 0.61
CA ARG A 208 13.58 12.83 1.95
C ARG A 208 13.64 14.15 2.72
N ALA A 209 12.48 14.76 2.94
CA ALA A 209 12.36 16.00 3.69
C ALA A 209 12.15 15.78 5.20
N TYR A 210 11.63 14.61 5.58
CA TYR A 210 11.35 14.26 6.97
C TYR A 210 11.40 12.74 7.19
N ASP A 211 11.81 12.33 8.38
CA ASP A 211 11.74 10.95 8.86
C ASP A 211 11.65 10.96 10.39
N GLY A 212 10.51 10.56 10.93
CA GLY A 212 10.28 10.62 12.38
C GLY A 212 8.84 10.36 12.80
N PRO A 213 8.45 10.71 14.02
CA PRO A 213 7.11 10.47 14.54
C PRO A 213 6.02 11.09 13.65
N ALA A 214 4.94 10.34 13.40
CA ALA A 214 3.80 10.84 12.67
C ALA A 214 2.99 11.78 13.57
N THR A 215 2.90 13.05 13.20
CA THR A 215 2.04 14.03 13.87
C THR A 215 1.23 14.82 12.86
N ARG A 216 0.03 15.26 13.26
CA ARG A 216 -0.84 16.08 12.41
C ARG A 216 -0.13 17.33 11.87
N GLN A 217 0.69 17.99 12.71
CA GLN A 217 1.43 19.18 12.31
C GLN A 217 2.48 18.88 11.24
N VAL A 218 3.26 17.81 11.42
CA VAL A 218 4.27 17.37 10.43
C VAL A 218 3.63 17.09 9.08
N ILE A 219 2.49 16.40 9.05
CA ILE A 219 1.78 16.12 7.79
C ILE A 219 1.33 17.41 7.12
N LEU A 220 0.75 18.36 7.87
CA LEU A 220 0.33 19.65 7.33
C LEU A 220 1.50 20.42 6.71
N ASP A 221 2.67 20.45 7.37
CA ASP A 221 3.87 21.15 6.93
C ASP A 221 4.51 20.52 5.67
N LEU A 222 4.26 19.22 5.43
CA LEU A 222 4.78 18.49 4.28
C LEU A 222 3.85 18.57 3.05
N VAL A 223 2.56 18.81 3.25
CA VAL A 223 1.55 18.86 2.18
C VAL A 223 1.30 20.30 1.70
N GLY A 224 1.49 21.31 2.57
CA GLY A 224 1.35 22.73 2.28
C GLY A 224 2.54 23.29 1.56
#